data_f7b8ca4ff37be55151a264d63523bdfd
#
_entry.id   f7b8ca4ff37be55151a264d63523bdfd
#
_cell.length_a   1.000
_cell.length_b   1.000
_cell.length_c   1.000
_cell.angle_alpha   90.00
_cell.angle_beta   90.00
_cell.angle_gamma   90.00
#
_symmetry.space_group_name_H-M   'P 1'
#
loop_
_entity.id
_entity.type
_entity.pdbx_description
1 polymer ?
#
loop_
_entity_poly.entity_id
_entity_poly.type
_entity_poly.pdbx_seq_one_letter_code
_entity_poly.pdbx_strand_id
1 'polypeptide(L)'
;MLSNSSILITGGTGSFGNAFVPMTLKRFNPKRIVIFSRDEMKQWEMAKLYKDDPRIRFFIGDVRDKERLRRALDGIDFVVHAAATKIVPPAEYDPLSVLKPM
;
A
#
# COMPACT_ATOMS: atom_id res chain seq x y z
N MET A 1 4.47 -15.15 -5.41
CA MET A 1 3.36 -14.69 -4.55
C MET A 1 2.83 -13.31 -4.94
N LEU A 2 3.70 -12.36 -5.23
CA LEU A 2 3.26 -11.00 -5.57
C LEU A 2 3.07 -10.75 -7.05
N SER A 3 3.51 -11.66 -7.92
CA SER A 3 3.36 -11.51 -9.36
C SER A 3 1.89 -11.55 -9.76
N ASN A 4 1.49 -10.62 -10.62
CA ASN A 4 0.12 -10.50 -11.13
C ASN A 4 -0.92 -10.31 -10.02
N SER A 5 -0.51 -9.77 -8.87
CA SER A 5 -1.39 -9.51 -7.73
C SER A 5 -1.64 -8.03 -7.56
N SER A 6 -2.76 -7.69 -6.93
CA SER A 6 -3.08 -6.33 -6.52
C SER A 6 -2.70 -6.17 -5.04
N ILE A 7 -1.85 -5.20 -4.76
CA ILE A 7 -1.25 -4.99 -3.45
C ILE A 7 -1.62 -3.60 -2.95
N LEU A 8 -2.06 -3.51 -1.69
CA LEU A 8 -2.22 -2.22 -1.03
C LEU A 8 -1.13 -2.09 0.03
N ILE A 9 -0.41 -0.98 0.03
CA ILE A 9 0.59 -0.70 1.04
C ILE A 9 0.13 0.48 1.90
N THR A 10 -0.01 0.25 3.20
CA THR A 10 -0.38 1.29 4.14
C THR A 10 0.88 1.99 4.62
N GLY A 11 0.83 3.34 4.68
CA GLY A 11 2.02 4.11 5.02
C GLY A 11 3.09 4.05 3.95
N GLY A 12 2.69 3.83 2.69
CA GLY A 12 3.60 3.55 1.59
C GLY A 12 4.48 4.71 1.15
N THR A 13 4.27 5.90 1.70
CA THR A 13 5.11 7.06 1.36
C THR A 13 6.33 7.20 2.28
N GLY A 14 6.47 6.31 3.28
CA GLY A 14 7.62 6.32 4.18
C GLY A 14 8.82 5.59 3.59
N SER A 15 9.85 5.41 4.40
CA SER A 15 11.10 4.78 3.97
C SER A 15 10.90 3.38 3.42
N PHE A 16 10.07 2.57 4.10
CA PHE A 16 9.81 1.21 3.66
C PHE A 16 9.12 1.20 2.29
N GLY A 17 8.08 2.04 2.12
CA GLY A 17 7.35 2.10 0.86
C GLY A 17 8.22 2.56 -0.30
N ASN A 18 9.10 3.52 -0.05
CA ASN A 18 10.01 4.03 -1.08
C ASN A 18 11.02 2.97 -1.53
N ALA A 19 11.33 2.00 -0.67
CA ALA A 19 12.19 0.87 -1.04
C ALA A 19 11.38 -0.29 -1.63
N PHE A 20 10.23 -0.57 -1.04
CA PHE A 20 9.39 -1.72 -1.41
C PHE A 20 8.80 -1.59 -2.82
N VAL A 21 8.29 -0.40 -3.16
CA VAL A 21 7.57 -0.22 -4.42
C VAL A 21 8.47 -0.49 -5.64
N PRO A 22 9.63 0.17 -5.78
CA PRO A 22 10.47 -0.10 -6.96
C PRO A 22 10.99 -1.54 -6.99
N MET A 23 11.30 -2.11 -5.84
CA MET A 23 11.76 -3.50 -5.77
C MET A 23 10.67 -4.45 -6.26
N THR A 24 9.44 -4.24 -5.82
CA THR A 24 8.31 -5.09 -6.20
C THR A 24 7.97 -4.97 -7.67
N LEU A 25 7.99 -3.75 -8.21
CA LEU A 25 7.74 -3.53 -9.63
C LEU A 25 8.77 -4.25 -10.49
N LYS A 26 10.01 -4.24 -10.07
CA LYS A 26 11.10 -4.84 -10.82
C LYS A 26 11.11 -6.36 -10.74
N ARG A 27 10.90 -6.91 -9.54
CA ARG A 27 11.06 -8.35 -9.30
C ARG A 27 9.82 -9.18 -9.55
N PHE A 28 8.64 -8.63 -9.28
CA PHE A 28 7.42 -9.43 -9.23
C PHE A 28 6.36 -9.04 -10.24
N ASN A 29 6.51 -7.91 -10.90
CA ASN A 29 5.54 -7.41 -11.88
C ASN A 29 4.10 -7.54 -11.39
N PRO A 30 3.72 -6.82 -10.32
CA PRO A 30 2.36 -6.89 -9.79
C PRO A 30 1.36 -6.31 -10.77
N LYS A 31 0.10 -6.72 -10.63
CA LYS A 31 -0.98 -6.17 -11.43
C LYS A 31 -1.22 -4.70 -11.07
N ARG A 32 -1.19 -4.40 -9.77
CA ARG A 32 -1.46 -3.05 -9.26
C ARG A 32 -0.86 -2.89 -7.88
N ILE A 33 -0.34 -1.70 -7.59
CA ILE A 33 0.08 -1.32 -6.24
C ILE A 33 -0.70 -0.06 -5.88
N VAL A 34 -1.48 -0.13 -4.81
CA VAL A 34 -2.22 1.01 -4.26
C VAL A 34 -1.45 1.51 -3.05
N ILE A 35 -1.05 2.76 -3.09
CA ILE A 35 -0.32 3.40 -2.00
C ILE A 35 -1.32 4.21 -1.18
N PHE A 36 -1.59 3.73 0.03
CA PHE A 36 -2.57 4.31 0.95
C PHE A 36 -1.85 5.05 2.07
N SER A 37 -2.09 6.34 2.18
CA SER A 37 -1.37 7.19 3.12
C SER A 37 -2.16 8.46 3.40
N ARG A 38 -1.93 9.05 4.57
CA ARG A 38 -2.53 10.34 4.93
C ARG A 38 -1.75 11.53 4.37
N ASP A 39 -0.51 11.31 4.02
CA ASP A 39 0.41 12.40 3.66
C ASP A 39 0.30 12.74 2.18
N GLU A 40 -0.55 13.72 1.89
CA GLU A 40 -0.81 14.17 0.53
C GLU A 40 0.46 14.70 -0.16
N MET A 41 1.28 15.43 0.57
CA MET A 41 2.51 16.00 0.03
C MET A 41 3.49 14.91 -0.40
N LYS A 42 3.69 13.92 0.45
CA LYS A 42 4.59 12.80 0.12
C LYS A 42 4.06 11.96 -1.03
N GLN A 43 2.75 11.78 -1.11
CA GLN A 43 2.15 11.09 -2.24
C GLN A 43 2.39 11.85 -3.54
N TRP A 44 2.24 13.16 -3.49
CA TRP A 44 2.46 14.00 -4.67
C TRP A 44 3.90 13.88 -5.16
N GLU A 45 4.86 13.93 -4.25
CA GLU A 45 6.27 13.78 -4.60
C GLU A 45 6.57 12.39 -5.14
N MET A 46 6.03 11.36 -4.51
CA MET A 46 6.22 9.98 -4.94
C MET A 46 5.59 9.72 -6.31
N ALA A 47 4.45 10.35 -6.58
CA ALA A 47 3.76 10.20 -7.85
C ALA A 47 4.60 10.67 -9.03
N LYS A 48 5.48 11.63 -8.83
CA LYS A 48 6.38 12.11 -9.88
C LYS A 48 7.32 11.00 -10.37
N LEU A 49 7.68 10.08 -9.49
CA LEU A 49 8.59 8.97 -9.81
C LEU A 49 7.89 7.88 -10.64
N TYR A 50 6.57 7.77 -10.51
CA TYR A 50 5.81 6.67 -11.11
C TYR A 50 4.69 7.13 -12.04
N LYS A 51 4.74 8.36 -12.50
CA LYS A 51 3.65 8.95 -13.31
C LYS A 51 3.34 8.17 -14.58
N ASP A 52 4.34 7.49 -15.13
CA ASP A 52 4.20 6.74 -16.36
C ASP A 52 3.91 5.26 -16.14
N ASP A 53 3.77 4.83 -14.87
CA ASP A 53 3.52 3.43 -14.56
C ASP A 53 2.04 3.22 -14.25
N PRO A 54 1.28 2.53 -15.15
CA PRO A 54 -0.16 2.34 -14.94
C PRO A 54 -0.49 1.41 -13.78
N ARG A 55 0.50 0.70 -13.24
CA ARG A 55 0.29 -0.22 -12.12
C ARG A 55 0.16 0.49 -10.77
N ILE A 56 0.63 1.74 -10.69
CA ILE A 56 0.64 2.50 -9.44
C ILE A 56 -0.62 3.33 -9.30
N ARG A 57 -1.24 3.25 -8.12
CA ARG A 57 -2.40 4.07 -7.75
C ARG A 57 -2.15 4.69 -6.39
N PHE A 58 -2.57 5.93 -6.22
CA PHE A 58 -2.46 6.64 -4.96
C PHE A 58 -3.84 6.84 -4.35
N PHE A 59 -3.95 6.59 -3.06
CA PHE A 59 -5.22 6.70 -2.36
C PHE A 59 -4.98 7.41 -1.03
N ILE A 60 -5.50 8.62 -0.90
CA ILE A 60 -5.32 9.42 0.31
C ILE A 60 -6.35 9.03 1.34
N GLY A 61 -5.91 8.67 2.53
CA GLY A 61 -6.81 8.30 3.61
C GLY A 61 -6.07 7.89 4.86
N ASP A 62 -6.85 7.79 5.94
CA ASP A 62 -6.38 7.35 7.25
C ASP A 62 -6.89 5.93 7.46
N VAL A 63 -6.01 5.02 7.89
CA VAL A 63 -6.41 3.62 8.14
C VAL A 63 -7.47 3.51 9.23
N ARG A 64 -7.66 4.53 10.06
CA ARG A 64 -8.72 4.58 11.06
C ARG A 64 -10.10 4.89 10.45
N ASP A 65 -10.13 5.44 9.25
CA ASP A 65 -11.36 5.67 8.52
C ASP A 65 -11.77 4.37 7.82
N LYS A 66 -12.68 3.62 8.45
CA LYS A 66 -13.06 2.29 7.98
C LYS A 66 -13.70 2.29 6.60
N GLU A 67 -14.52 3.28 6.31
CA GLU A 67 -15.18 3.37 5.00
C GLU A 67 -14.16 3.64 3.89
N ARG A 68 -13.23 4.53 4.15
CA ARG A 68 -12.18 4.87 3.20
C ARG A 68 -11.28 3.68 2.95
N LEU A 69 -10.89 3.00 4.03
CA LEU A 69 -10.05 1.81 3.94
C LEU A 69 -10.75 0.69 3.18
N ARG A 70 -12.04 0.49 3.44
CA ARG A 70 -12.81 -0.55 2.75
C ARG A 70 -12.81 -0.32 1.24
N ARG A 71 -12.97 0.93 0.80
CA ARG A 71 -12.93 1.26 -0.62
C ARG A 71 -11.56 0.99 -1.23
N ALA A 72 -10.51 1.34 -0.49
CA ALA A 72 -9.15 1.12 -0.96
C ALA A 72 -8.82 -0.37 -1.07
N LEU A 73 -9.43 -1.21 -0.22
CA LEU A 73 -9.19 -2.65 -0.22
C LEU A 73 -9.92 -3.41 -1.32
N ASP A 74 -10.83 -2.77 -2.03
CA ASP A 74 -11.59 -3.43 -3.08
C ASP A 74 -10.67 -3.96 -4.17
N GLY A 75 -10.77 -5.27 -4.44
CA GLY A 75 -9.94 -5.92 -5.44
C GLY A 75 -8.48 -6.16 -5.05
N ILE A 76 -8.14 -5.97 -3.78
CA ILE A 76 -6.78 -6.14 -3.28
C ILE A 76 -6.55 -7.59 -2.85
N ASP A 77 -5.43 -8.15 -3.28
CA ASP A 77 -5.04 -9.52 -2.92
C ASP A 77 -4.19 -9.59 -1.65
N PHE A 78 -3.33 -8.59 -1.42
CA PHE A 78 -2.45 -8.55 -0.25
C PHE A 78 -2.34 -7.14 0.29
N VAL A 79 -2.28 -7.03 1.62
CA VAL A 79 -2.01 -5.76 2.29
C VAL A 79 -0.62 -5.82 2.91
N VAL A 80 0.20 -4.84 2.57
CA VAL A 80 1.51 -4.67 3.19
C VAL A 80 1.40 -3.52 4.18
N HIS A 81 1.56 -3.84 5.46
CA HIS A 81 1.55 -2.82 6.51
C HIS A 81 2.98 -2.35 6.74
N ALA A 82 3.32 -1.18 6.20
CA ALA A 82 4.70 -0.70 6.17
C ALA A 82 5.31 -0.54 7.57
N ALA A 83 4.54 -0.04 8.52
CA ALA A 83 5.04 0.18 9.88
C ALA A 83 5.47 -1.11 10.58
N ALA A 84 4.79 -2.23 10.28
CA ALA A 84 5.09 -3.53 10.88
C ALA A 84 5.83 -4.47 9.93
N THR A 85 6.07 -4.05 8.69
CA THR A 85 6.69 -4.86 7.63
C THR A 85 6.02 -6.23 7.46
N LYS A 86 4.69 -6.26 7.56
CA LYS A 86 3.89 -7.48 7.45
C LYS A 86 3.03 -7.47 6.20
N ILE A 87 2.85 -8.66 5.61
CA ILE A 87 1.93 -8.88 4.50
C ILE A 87 0.79 -9.72 5.03
N VAL A 88 -0.45 -9.22 4.87
CA VAL A 88 -1.64 -9.93 5.36
C VAL A 88 -2.72 -9.96 4.28
N PRO A 89 -3.62 -10.97 4.30
CA PRO A 89 -4.81 -10.94 3.45
C PRO A 89 -5.71 -9.77 3.84
N PRO A 90 -6.44 -9.16 2.89
CA PRO A 90 -7.30 -8.02 3.21
C PRO A 90 -8.36 -8.33 4.28
N ALA A 91 -8.90 -9.54 4.28
CA ALA A 91 -9.93 -9.94 5.24
C ALA A 91 -9.39 -9.98 6.68
N GLU A 92 -8.08 -10.15 6.85
CA GLU A 92 -7.42 -10.21 8.15
C GLU A 92 -6.78 -8.89 8.55
N TYR A 93 -6.84 -7.87 7.69
CA TYR A 93 -6.22 -6.59 7.98
C TYR A 93 -7.05 -5.83 9.01
N ASP A 94 -6.47 -5.63 10.19
CA ASP A 94 -7.03 -4.82 11.26
C ASP A 94 -5.94 -3.84 11.71
N PRO A 95 -6.08 -2.54 11.41
CA PRO A 95 -5.06 -1.55 11.78
C PRO A 95 -4.78 -1.51 13.28
N LEU A 96 -5.81 -1.72 14.10
CA LEU A 96 -5.65 -1.72 15.56
C LEU A 96 -4.83 -2.91 16.03
N SER A 97 -5.07 -4.06 15.41
CA SER A 97 -4.39 -5.30 15.75
C SER A 97 -2.90 -5.23 15.43
N VAL A 98 -2.56 -4.75 14.24
CA VAL A 98 -1.16 -4.71 13.79
C VAL A 98 -0.37 -3.58 14.45
N LEU A 99 -1.04 -2.57 15.00
CA LEU A 99 -0.38 -1.45 15.68
C LEU A 99 -0.16 -1.69 17.17
N LYS A 100 -0.79 -2.73 17.73
CA LYS A 100 -0.59 -3.05 19.14
C LYS A 100 0.75 -3.76 19.34
N PRO A 101 1.50 -3.38 20.37
CA PRO A 101 2.71 -4.12 20.72
C PRO A 101 2.31 -5.53 21.19
N MET A 102 3.11 -6.46 20.80
CA MET A 102 2.87 -7.85 21.22
C MET A 102 3.41 -8.09 22.60
#